data_2c3155824611e93b0def0d988dd9e6be
#
_entry.id   2c3155824611e93b0def0d988dd9e6be
#
_cell.length_a   1.000
_cell.length_b   1.000
_cell.length_c   1.000
_cell.angle_alpha   90.00
_cell.angle_beta   90.00
_cell.angle_gamma   90.00
#
_symmetry.space_group_name_H-M   'P 1'
#
loop_
_entity.id
_entity.type
_entity.pdbx_description
1 polymer ?
#
loop_
_entity_poly.entity_id
_entity_poly.type
_entity_poly.pdbx_seq_one_letter_code
_entity_poly.pdbx_strand_id
1 'polypeptide(L)'
;MSGLLKGVGYFFRGMTMLIQPGLRRFVIIPLLANIAVFALIAGSLYQLMSGFYIDITGEITGTLSFLTWIVTPIIWLVGTLLSGYLSIFIVLFLTSPFHGLLAEKVEEQVTGEAIPNESSVVQIALSVPRGLLRELQKMFHYLPMALLVVIISVIPGLNFAAPFLWIILGAWMMSLQFIDYPMDNHRLPFSDCLLYTSDAADDLVG
;
A
#
# COMPACT_ATOMS: atom_id res chain seq x y z
N MET A 1 14.94 -20.90 -13.66
CA MET A 1 15.20 -20.99 -12.20
C MET A 1 16.19 -19.96 -11.68
N SER A 2 17.11 -19.41 -12.50
CA SER A 2 18.10 -18.42 -12.04
C SER A 2 17.51 -17.05 -11.64
N GLY A 3 16.43 -16.60 -12.26
CA GLY A 3 15.82 -15.31 -11.98
C GLY A 3 15.15 -15.21 -10.60
N LEU A 4 14.40 -16.23 -10.21
CA LEU A 4 13.68 -16.27 -8.94
C LEU A 4 14.64 -16.31 -7.74
N LEU A 5 15.71 -17.10 -7.82
CA LEU A 5 16.75 -17.15 -6.79
C LEU A 5 17.51 -15.82 -6.66
N LYS A 6 17.79 -15.17 -7.79
CA LYS A 6 18.38 -13.82 -7.78
C LYS A 6 17.45 -12.80 -7.13
N GLY A 7 16.14 -12.84 -7.43
CA GLY A 7 15.12 -11.99 -6.82
C GLY A 7 15.08 -12.14 -5.30
N VAL A 8 15.07 -13.37 -4.78
CA VAL A 8 15.15 -13.64 -3.34
C VAL A 8 16.45 -13.09 -2.74
N GLY A 9 17.58 -13.24 -3.43
CA GLY A 9 18.86 -12.67 -3.00
C GLY A 9 18.82 -11.14 -2.90
N TYR A 10 18.24 -10.45 -3.89
CA TYR A 10 18.07 -9.00 -3.86
C TYR A 10 17.14 -8.55 -2.75
N PHE A 11 16.07 -9.30 -2.48
CA PHE A 11 15.16 -9.00 -1.38
C PHE A 11 15.88 -8.99 -0.03
N PHE A 12 16.63 -10.05 0.30
CA PHE A 12 17.39 -10.09 1.55
C PHE A 12 18.50 -9.04 1.63
N ARG A 13 19.16 -8.76 0.50
CA ARG A 13 20.15 -7.67 0.43
C ARG A 13 19.50 -6.32 0.69
N GLY A 14 18.32 -6.06 0.12
CA GLY A 14 17.55 -4.86 0.40
C GLY A 14 17.19 -4.73 1.88
N MET A 15 16.71 -5.80 2.52
CA MET A 15 16.41 -5.79 3.96
C MET A 15 17.62 -5.41 4.80
N THR A 16 18.80 -5.94 4.49
CA THR A 16 20.03 -5.59 5.23
C THR A 16 20.46 -4.13 5.00
N MET A 17 20.21 -3.57 3.82
CA MET A 17 20.48 -2.16 3.52
C MET A 17 19.60 -1.21 4.32
N LEU A 18 18.33 -1.54 4.58
CA LEU A 18 17.41 -0.69 5.34
C LEU A 18 17.88 -0.39 6.77
N ILE A 19 18.70 -1.26 7.35
CA ILE A 19 19.25 -1.11 8.72
C ILE A 19 20.50 -0.20 8.73
N GLN A 20 21.09 0.09 7.56
CA GLN A 20 22.33 0.86 7.47
C GLN A 20 22.14 2.31 7.92
N PRO A 21 23.19 2.91 8.54
CA PRO A 21 23.20 4.33 8.87
C PRO A 21 23.00 5.17 7.61
N GLY A 22 22.02 6.07 7.62
CA GLY A 22 21.65 6.89 6.46
C GLY A 22 20.33 6.47 5.81
N LEU A 23 20.04 5.17 5.63
CA LEU A 23 18.77 4.69 5.10
C LEU A 23 17.70 4.48 6.17
N ARG A 24 18.08 4.05 7.36
CA ARG A 24 17.15 3.74 8.47
C ARG A 24 16.19 4.89 8.81
N ARG A 25 16.60 6.14 8.65
CA ARG A 25 15.72 7.30 8.91
C ARG A 25 14.54 7.37 7.95
N PHE A 26 14.74 6.99 6.69
CA PHE A 26 13.68 6.96 5.67
C PHE A 26 12.69 5.80 5.86
N VAL A 27 13.01 4.85 6.73
CA VAL A 27 12.13 3.76 7.15
C VAL A 27 11.45 4.09 8.49
N ILE A 28 12.24 4.56 9.47
CA ILE A 28 11.75 4.80 10.84
C ILE A 28 10.79 5.98 10.87
N ILE A 29 11.07 7.07 10.16
CA ILE A 29 10.22 8.28 10.17
C ILE A 29 8.82 7.97 9.63
N PRO A 30 8.65 7.37 8.42
CA PRO A 30 7.33 6.99 7.93
C PRO A 30 6.64 5.96 8.84
N LEU A 31 7.39 5.00 9.39
CA LEU A 31 6.82 4.00 10.30
C LEU A 31 6.22 4.66 11.55
N LEU A 32 6.96 5.56 12.19
CA LEU A 32 6.46 6.29 13.36
C LEU A 32 5.29 7.20 13.00
N ALA A 33 5.37 7.89 11.87
CA ALA A 33 4.26 8.72 11.37
C ALA A 33 2.99 7.87 11.14
N ASN A 34 3.13 6.69 10.52
CA ASN A 34 2.01 5.78 10.29
C ASN A 34 1.41 5.26 11.60
N ILE A 35 2.25 4.90 12.58
CA ILE A 35 1.77 4.49 13.91
C ILE A 35 1.01 5.63 14.60
N ALA A 36 1.53 6.86 14.53
CA ALA A 36 0.88 8.03 15.12
C ALA A 36 -0.46 8.33 14.43
N VAL A 37 -0.51 8.32 13.11
CA VAL A 37 -1.75 8.52 12.34
C VAL A 37 -2.77 7.45 12.66
N PHE A 38 -2.35 6.17 12.67
CA PHE A 38 -3.24 5.07 13.01
C PHE A 38 -3.80 5.20 14.44
N ALA A 39 -2.95 5.56 15.41
CA ALA A 39 -3.37 5.77 16.79
C ALA A 39 -4.36 6.94 16.92
N LEU A 40 -4.14 8.03 16.18
CA LEU A 40 -5.05 9.19 16.16
C LEU A 40 -6.41 8.81 15.56
N ILE A 41 -6.42 8.12 14.40
CA ILE A 41 -7.66 7.70 13.74
C ILE A 41 -8.42 6.70 14.63
N ALA A 42 -7.73 5.68 15.14
CA ALA A 42 -8.33 4.69 16.01
C ALA A 42 -8.88 5.31 17.31
N GLY A 43 -8.13 6.22 17.91
CA GLY A 43 -8.56 6.94 19.11
C GLY A 43 -9.77 7.84 18.86
N SER A 44 -9.79 8.59 17.76
CA SER A 44 -10.90 9.45 17.38
C SER A 44 -12.17 8.65 17.06
N LEU A 45 -12.02 7.55 16.32
CA LEU A 45 -13.13 6.65 16.02
C LEU A 45 -13.64 5.91 17.25
N TYR A 46 -12.74 5.52 18.15
CA TYR A 46 -13.15 4.94 19.44
C TYR A 46 -14.04 5.91 20.24
N GLN A 47 -13.66 7.18 20.34
CA GLN A 47 -14.48 8.20 21.02
C GLN A 47 -15.83 8.41 20.34
N LEU A 48 -15.83 8.51 19.02
CA LEU A 48 -17.05 8.66 18.23
C LEU A 48 -17.97 7.45 18.40
N MET A 49 -17.43 6.24 18.30
CA MET A 49 -18.19 4.99 18.43
C MET A 49 -18.70 4.78 19.83
N SER A 50 -17.94 5.15 20.87
CA SER A 50 -18.41 5.04 22.26
C SER A 50 -19.56 5.97 22.56
N GLY A 51 -19.55 7.21 22.04
CA GLY A 51 -20.67 8.13 22.12
C GLY A 51 -21.93 7.56 21.44
N PHE A 52 -21.77 7.14 20.20
CA PHE A 52 -22.85 6.54 19.40
C PHE A 52 -23.41 5.25 20.04
N TYR A 53 -22.54 4.42 20.63
CA TYR A 53 -22.94 3.24 21.39
C TYR A 53 -23.79 3.60 22.62
N ILE A 54 -23.40 4.62 23.39
CA ILE A 54 -24.15 5.08 24.56
C ILE A 54 -25.53 5.58 24.16
N ASP A 55 -25.61 6.37 23.09
CA ASP A 55 -26.88 6.91 22.59
C ASP A 55 -27.83 5.78 22.15
N ILE A 56 -27.36 4.84 21.33
CA ILE A 56 -28.19 3.73 20.85
C ILE A 56 -28.60 2.80 21.99
N THR A 57 -27.67 2.41 22.87
CA THR A 57 -27.96 1.43 23.93
C THR A 57 -28.77 2.06 25.05
N GLY A 58 -28.67 3.38 25.27
CA GLY A 58 -29.47 4.12 26.23
C GLY A 58 -30.96 4.14 25.88
N GLU A 59 -31.30 4.12 24.59
CA GLU A 59 -32.67 4.05 24.10
C GLU A 59 -33.24 2.62 24.12
N ILE A 60 -32.38 1.59 24.08
CA ILE A 60 -32.80 0.18 24.11
C ILE A 60 -32.96 -0.24 25.56
N THR A 61 -34.19 -0.07 26.10
CA THR A 61 -34.50 -0.41 27.49
C THR A 61 -35.53 -1.55 27.59
N GLY A 62 -35.61 -2.17 28.74
CA GLY A 62 -36.63 -3.19 29.04
C GLY A 62 -36.44 -4.50 28.28
N THR A 63 -37.51 -5.01 27.69
CA THR A 63 -37.56 -6.35 27.04
C THR A 63 -36.62 -6.46 25.85
N LEU A 64 -36.21 -5.34 25.24
CA LEU A 64 -35.32 -5.32 24.08
C LEU A 64 -33.83 -5.24 24.43
N SER A 65 -33.49 -5.25 25.72
CA SER A 65 -32.09 -5.16 26.19
C SER A 65 -31.19 -6.28 25.65
N PHE A 66 -31.76 -7.44 25.28
CA PHE A 66 -30.99 -8.52 24.65
C PHE A 66 -30.38 -8.12 23.28
N LEU A 67 -30.97 -7.14 22.59
CA LEU A 67 -30.47 -6.65 21.29
C LEU A 67 -29.10 -5.98 21.45
N THR A 68 -28.76 -5.45 22.60
CA THR A 68 -27.44 -4.85 22.86
C THR A 68 -26.30 -5.85 22.63
N TRP A 69 -26.53 -7.13 22.91
CA TRP A 69 -25.58 -8.22 22.66
C TRP A 69 -25.24 -8.40 21.18
N ILE A 70 -26.18 -8.06 20.29
CA ILE A 70 -26.00 -8.16 18.83
C ILE A 70 -25.46 -6.83 18.31
N VAL A 71 -26.04 -5.72 18.75
CA VAL A 71 -25.71 -4.37 18.24
C VAL A 71 -24.28 -3.97 18.63
N THR A 72 -23.85 -4.27 19.85
CA THR A 72 -22.49 -3.94 20.33
C THR A 72 -21.37 -4.47 19.42
N PRO A 73 -21.27 -5.79 19.15
CA PRO A 73 -20.20 -6.30 18.31
C PRO A 73 -20.28 -5.77 16.87
N ILE A 74 -21.48 -5.49 16.36
CA ILE A 74 -21.66 -4.91 15.02
C ILE A 74 -21.08 -3.49 14.96
N ILE A 75 -21.40 -2.63 15.93
CA ILE A 75 -20.88 -1.26 15.99
C ILE A 75 -19.35 -1.28 16.04
N TRP A 76 -18.76 -2.11 16.92
CA TRP A 76 -17.31 -2.20 17.04
C TRP A 76 -16.64 -2.81 15.80
N LEU A 77 -17.26 -3.81 15.18
CA LEU A 77 -16.77 -4.38 13.92
C LEU A 77 -16.77 -3.34 12.81
N VAL A 78 -17.88 -2.65 12.61
CA VAL A 78 -18.00 -1.60 11.57
C VAL A 78 -17.02 -0.45 11.84
N GLY A 79 -16.91 0.00 13.08
CA GLY A 79 -15.95 1.04 13.48
C GLY A 79 -14.50 0.63 13.21
N THR A 80 -14.15 -0.62 13.54
CA THR A 80 -12.80 -1.15 13.27
C THR A 80 -12.50 -1.24 11.78
N LEU A 81 -13.43 -1.76 10.98
CA LEU A 81 -13.28 -1.85 9.53
C LEU A 81 -13.16 -0.46 8.89
N LEU A 82 -14.00 0.49 9.32
CA LEU A 82 -13.96 1.87 8.84
C LEU A 82 -12.66 2.57 9.21
N SER A 83 -12.17 2.37 10.45
CA SER A 83 -10.87 2.87 10.91
C SER A 83 -9.72 2.33 10.06
N GLY A 84 -9.69 1.02 9.81
CA GLY A 84 -8.68 0.39 8.97
C GLY A 84 -8.71 0.95 7.54
N TYR A 85 -9.90 1.06 6.97
CA TYR A 85 -10.08 1.58 5.61
C TYR A 85 -9.60 3.03 5.47
N LEU A 86 -10.01 3.92 6.38
CA LEU A 86 -9.56 5.32 6.37
C LEU A 86 -8.05 5.43 6.60
N SER A 87 -7.49 4.60 7.48
CA SER A 87 -6.06 4.59 7.76
C SER A 87 -5.24 4.25 6.51
N ILE A 88 -5.69 3.30 5.67
CA ILE A 88 -4.98 2.91 4.45
C ILE A 88 -4.75 4.12 3.54
N PHE A 89 -5.79 4.94 3.28
CA PHE A 89 -5.65 6.11 2.40
C PHE A 89 -4.67 7.14 2.95
N ILE A 90 -4.78 7.45 4.25
CA ILE A 90 -3.91 8.46 4.89
C ILE A 90 -2.47 7.96 4.93
N VAL A 91 -2.25 6.68 5.24
CA VAL A 91 -0.93 6.06 5.28
C VAL A 91 -0.30 6.08 3.89
N LEU A 92 -1.01 5.66 2.84
CA LEU A 92 -0.53 5.70 1.47
C LEU A 92 -0.13 7.12 1.05
N PHE A 93 -0.98 8.11 1.35
CA PHE A 93 -0.70 9.51 1.05
C PHE A 93 0.56 10.01 1.77
N LEU A 94 0.67 9.71 3.06
CA LEU A 94 1.80 10.16 3.88
C LEU A 94 3.12 9.48 3.52
N THR A 95 3.05 8.20 3.12
CA THR A 95 4.24 7.36 2.92
C THR A 95 4.79 7.46 1.50
N SER A 96 3.95 7.81 0.53
CA SER A 96 4.33 7.92 -0.89
C SER A 96 5.63 8.72 -1.14
N PRO A 97 5.83 9.94 -0.61
CA PRO A 97 7.06 10.69 -0.85
C PRO A 97 8.30 10.02 -0.22
N PHE A 98 8.13 9.29 0.87
CA PHE A 98 9.25 8.63 1.53
C PHE A 98 9.74 7.39 0.75
N HIS A 99 8.86 6.71 0.04
CA HIS A 99 9.25 5.58 -0.82
C HIS A 99 10.12 6.05 -1.99
N GLY A 100 9.77 7.14 -2.63
CA GLY A 100 10.59 7.75 -3.68
C GLY A 100 11.99 8.17 -3.17
N LEU A 101 12.03 8.87 -2.03
CA LEU A 101 13.28 9.28 -1.39
C LEU A 101 14.14 8.08 -0.95
N LEU A 102 13.52 7.02 -0.45
CA LEU A 102 14.23 5.80 -0.08
C LEU A 102 14.82 5.13 -1.32
N ALA A 103 14.06 5.02 -2.40
CA ALA A 103 14.53 4.44 -3.66
C ALA A 103 15.72 5.24 -4.22
N GLU A 104 15.66 6.57 -4.22
CA GLU A 104 16.76 7.46 -4.60
C GLU A 104 18.03 7.20 -3.77
N LYS A 105 17.90 7.14 -2.45
CA LYS A 105 19.04 6.92 -1.55
C LYS A 105 19.63 5.52 -1.65
N VAL A 106 18.81 4.51 -1.93
CA VAL A 106 19.29 3.15 -2.21
C VAL A 106 20.05 3.12 -3.53
N GLU A 107 19.55 3.79 -4.55
CA GLU A 107 20.16 3.87 -5.86
C GLU A 107 21.53 4.57 -5.78
N GLU A 108 21.63 5.72 -5.10
CA GLU A 108 22.91 6.40 -4.85
C GLU A 108 23.93 5.50 -4.15
N GLN A 109 23.50 4.67 -3.19
CA GLN A 109 24.39 3.75 -2.50
C GLN A 109 24.87 2.58 -3.38
N VAL A 110 24.04 2.15 -4.33
CA VAL A 110 24.35 1.01 -5.20
C VAL A 110 25.18 1.45 -6.41
N THR A 111 24.86 2.58 -7.01
CA THR A 111 25.54 3.09 -8.21
C THR A 111 26.77 3.94 -7.90
N GLY A 112 26.78 4.58 -6.72
CA GLY A 112 27.81 5.57 -6.34
C GLY A 112 27.61 6.92 -7.03
N GLU A 113 26.56 7.10 -7.82
CA GLU A 113 26.25 8.33 -8.53
C GLU A 113 25.08 9.04 -7.81
N ALA A 114 25.27 10.33 -7.50
CA ALA A 114 24.18 11.14 -6.96
C ALA A 114 23.16 11.40 -8.06
N ILE A 115 21.91 11.03 -7.79
CA ILE A 115 20.81 11.36 -8.71
C ILE A 115 20.66 12.89 -8.70
N PRO A 116 20.57 13.55 -9.86
CA PRO A 116 20.48 15.01 -9.94
C PRO A 116 19.09 15.50 -9.54
N ASN A 117 18.70 15.20 -8.32
CA ASN A 117 17.52 15.77 -7.68
C ASN A 117 17.99 16.73 -6.59
N GLU A 118 17.84 18.02 -6.87
CA GLU A 118 17.99 19.02 -5.83
C GLU A 118 16.98 18.75 -4.72
N SER A 119 17.44 18.29 -3.57
CA SER A 119 16.65 17.97 -2.37
C SER A 119 16.06 19.23 -1.71
N SER A 120 15.44 20.08 -2.51
CA SER A 120 14.69 21.22 -2.00
C SER A 120 13.36 20.74 -1.44
N VAL A 121 12.99 21.25 -0.26
CA VAL A 121 11.65 21.00 0.37
C VAL A 121 10.51 21.32 -0.62
N VAL A 122 10.70 22.31 -1.49
CA VAL A 122 9.75 22.67 -2.55
C VAL A 122 9.58 21.54 -3.58
N GLN A 123 10.65 20.86 -3.96
CA GLN A 123 10.58 19.75 -4.91
C GLN A 123 9.93 18.51 -4.29
N ILE A 124 10.19 18.25 -3.01
CA ILE A 124 9.49 17.20 -2.26
C ILE A 124 7.97 17.50 -2.25
N ALA A 125 7.59 18.74 -1.96
CA ALA A 125 6.17 19.14 -1.98
C ALA A 125 5.54 19.02 -3.38
N LEU A 126 6.28 19.30 -4.45
CA LEU A 126 5.80 19.14 -5.83
C LEU A 126 5.79 17.68 -6.30
N SER A 127 6.58 16.80 -5.70
CA SER A 127 6.57 15.37 -6.02
C SER A 127 5.33 14.65 -5.47
N VAL A 128 4.71 15.16 -4.41
CA VAL A 128 3.52 14.57 -3.79
C VAL A 128 2.33 14.45 -4.76
N PRO A 129 1.89 15.52 -5.44
CA PRO A 129 0.78 15.42 -6.41
C PRO A 129 1.11 14.45 -7.57
N ARG A 130 2.37 14.45 -8.02
CA ARG A 130 2.81 13.54 -9.09
C ARG A 130 2.79 12.09 -8.64
N GLY A 131 3.30 11.79 -7.44
CA GLY A 131 3.23 10.47 -6.85
C GLY A 131 1.78 9.97 -6.70
N LEU A 132 0.87 10.84 -6.26
CA LEU A 132 -0.56 10.51 -6.18
C LEU A 132 -1.18 10.20 -7.56
N LEU A 133 -0.86 10.99 -8.57
CA LEU A 133 -1.33 10.72 -9.93
C LEU A 133 -0.82 9.36 -10.44
N ARG A 134 0.42 9.01 -10.12
CA ARG A 134 0.98 7.70 -10.42
C ARG A 134 0.27 6.56 -9.68
N GLU A 135 -0.02 6.74 -8.40
CA GLU A 135 -0.82 5.76 -7.65
C GLU A 135 -2.22 5.57 -8.25
N LEU A 136 -2.87 6.66 -8.67
CA LEU A 136 -4.15 6.59 -9.38
C LEU A 136 -4.03 5.86 -10.72
N GLN A 137 -2.99 6.12 -11.51
CA GLN A 137 -2.74 5.41 -12.77
C GLN A 137 -2.56 3.91 -12.54
N LYS A 138 -1.81 3.50 -11.52
CA LYS A 138 -1.68 2.09 -11.11
C LYS A 138 -3.02 1.49 -10.74
N MET A 139 -3.83 2.19 -9.94
CA MET A 139 -5.18 1.74 -9.57
C MET A 139 -6.08 1.54 -10.79
N PHE A 140 -6.07 2.46 -11.76
CA PHE A 140 -6.86 2.33 -12.98
C PHE A 140 -6.46 1.12 -13.82
N HIS A 141 -5.19 0.73 -13.82
CA HIS A 141 -4.72 -0.49 -14.50
C HIS A 141 -5.04 -1.76 -13.72
N TYR A 142 -4.93 -1.70 -12.40
CA TYR A 142 -5.20 -2.83 -11.51
C TYR A 142 -6.71 -3.16 -11.45
N LEU A 143 -7.56 -2.15 -11.41
CA LEU A 143 -9.00 -2.31 -11.15
C LEU A 143 -9.71 -3.22 -12.16
N PRO A 144 -9.52 -3.09 -13.49
CA PRO A 144 -10.16 -3.99 -14.46
C PRO A 144 -9.73 -5.45 -14.28
N MET A 145 -8.46 -5.69 -13.99
CA MET A 145 -7.92 -7.04 -13.77
C MET A 145 -8.45 -7.63 -12.46
N ALA A 146 -8.49 -6.83 -11.39
CA ALA A 146 -9.07 -7.24 -10.12
C ALA A 146 -10.56 -7.57 -10.27
N LEU A 147 -11.31 -6.76 -11.02
CA LEU A 147 -12.72 -7.02 -11.30
C LEU A 147 -12.91 -8.34 -12.07
N LEU A 148 -12.06 -8.62 -13.06
CA LEU A 148 -12.08 -9.90 -13.78
C LEU A 148 -11.86 -11.07 -12.81
N VAL A 149 -10.88 -10.98 -11.92
CA VAL A 149 -10.61 -12.03 -10.93
C VAL A 149 -11.78 -12.20 -9.96
N VAL A 150 -12.42 -11.10 -9.53
CA VAL A 150 -13.64 -11.14 -8.70
C VAL A 150 -14.76 -11.88 -9.44
N ILE A 151 -15.00 -11.58 -10.71
CA ILE A 151 -16.02 -12.26 -11.51
C ILE A 151 -15.73 -13.76 -11.57
N ILE A 152 -14.49 -14.16 -11.87
CA ILE A 152 -14.07 -15.57 -11.89
C ILE A 152 -14.28 -16.23 -10.52
N SER A 153 -14.03 -15.49 -9.42
CA SER A 153 -14.19 -15.99 -8.06
C SER A 153 -15.64 -16.36 -7.70
N VAL A 154 -16.60 -15.71 -8.35
CA VAL A 154 -18.04 -15.93 -8.09
C VAL A 154 -18.63 -17.03 -8.96
N ILE A 155 -18.01 -17.36 -10.10
CA ILE A 155 -18.53 -18.38 -11.03
C ILE A 155 -18.25 -19.79 -10.46
N PRO A 156 -19.32 -20.59 -10.19
CA PRO A 156 -19.14 -21.97 -9.75
C PRO A 156 -18.32 -22.80 -10.76
N GLY A 157 -17.36 -23.55 -10.28
CA GLY A 157 -16.48 -24.34 -11.13
C GLY A 157 -15.22 -23.61 -11.62
N LEU A 158 -15.21 -22.27 -11.68
CA LEU A 158 -14.02 -21.48 -11.97
C LEU A 158 -13.38 -20.90 -10.70
N ASN A 159 -14.11 -20.83 -9.61
CA ASN A 159 -13.67 -20.26 -8.34
C ASN A 159 -12.43 -20.94 -7.74
N PHE A 160 -12.13 -22.20 -8.09
CA PHE A 160 -10.91 -22.87 -7.64
C PHE A 160 -9.64 -22.20 -8.20
N ALA A 161 -9.71 -21.52 -9.34
CA ALA A 161 -8.60 -20.79 -9.93
C ALA A 161 -8.36 -19.43 -9.26
N ALA A 162 -9.36 -18.88 -8.57
CA ALA A 162 -9.32 -17.53 -8.00
C ALA A 162 -8.13 -17.29 -7.05
N PRO A 163 -7.79 -18.19 -6.11
CA PRO A 163 -6.63 -17.96 -5.23
C PRO A 163 -5.32 -17.80 -6.01
N PHE A 164 -5.12 -18.59 -7.06
CA PHE A 164 -3.94 -18.50 -7.90
C PHE A 164 -3.90 -17.21 -8.70
N LEU A 165 -5.04 -16.81 -9.27
CA LEU A 165 -5.15 -15.54 -10.00
C LEU A 165 -4.90 -14.34 -9.09
N TRP A 166 -5.39 -14.36 -7.85
CA TRP A 166 -5.11 -13.31 -6.86
C TRP A 166 -3.62 -13.23 -6.51
N ILE A 167 -2.94 -14.39 -6.39
CA ILE A 167 -1.49 -14.42 -6.13
C ILE A 167 -0.72 -13.82 -7.31
N ILE A 168 -1.07 -14.21 -8.54
CA ILE A 168 -0.40 -13.72 -9.77
C ILE A 168 -0.64 -12.22 -9.91
N LEU A 169 -1.88 -11.78 -9.78
CA LEU A 169 -2.24 -10.35 -9.86
C LEU A 169 -1.54 -9.53 -8.77
N GLY A 170 -1.49 -10.05 -7.55
CA GLY A 170 -0.79 -9.41 -6.44
C GLY A 170 0.72 -9.33 -6.67
N ALA A 171 1.33 -10.39 -7.17
CA ALA A 171 2.76 -10.40 -7.50
C ALA A 171 3.09 -9.38 -8.62
N TRP A 172 2.26 -9.33 -9.66
CA TRP A 172 2.42 -8.34 -10.73
C TRP A 172 2.27 -6.92 -10.21
N MET A 173 1.25 -6.65 -9.39
CA MET A 173 1.04 -5.32 -8.79
C MET A 173 2.20 -4.90 -7.88
N MET A 174 2.74 -5.84 -7.10
CA MET A 174 3.93 -5.57 -6.27
C MET A 174 5.16 -5.26 -7.14
N SER A 175 5.38 -6.02 -8.23
CA SER A 175 6.45 -5.75 -9.17
C SER A 175 6.34 -4.34 -9.75
N LEU A 176 5.15 -3.97 -10.24
CA LEU A 176 4.86 -2.64 -10.78
C LEU A 176 5.12 -1.55 -9.74
N GLN A 177 4.70 -1.76 -8.49
CA GLN A 177 4.88 -0.82 -7.39
C GLN A 177 6.37 -0.55 -7.10
N PHE A 178 7.18 -1.59 -7.01
CA PHE A 178 8.61 -1.43 -6.68
C PHE A 178 9.45 -0.88 -7.84
N ILE A 179 9.09 -1.21 -9.09
CA ILE A 179 9.79 -0.69 -10.28
C ILE A 179 9.43 0.78 -10.53
N ASP A 180 8.20 1.18 -10.21
CA ASP A 180 7.74 2.55 -10.46
C ASP A 180 8.51 3.61 -9.65
N TYR A 181 8.94 3.32 -8.42
CA TYR A 181 9.64 4.31 -7.60
C TYR A 181 10.96 4.81 -8.21
N PRO A 182 11.92 3.94 -8.60
CA PRO A 182 13.12 4.41 -9.28
C PRO A 182 12.82 5.03 -10.64
N MET A 183 11.86 4.50 -11.41
CA MET A 183 11.49 5.09 -12.71
C MET A 183 10.88 6.49 -12.56
N ASP A 184 10.09 6.73 -11.51
CA ASP A 184 9.55 8.06 -11.20
C ASP A 184 10.65 9.04 -10.78
N ASN A 185 11.67 8.60 -10.06
CA ASN A 185 12.83 9.42 -9.70
C ASN A 185 13.58 9.90 -10.95
N HIS A 186 13.67 9.05 -11.97
CA HIS A 186 14.22 9.42 -13.29
C HIS A 186 13.22 10.13 -14.22
N ARG A 187 12.03 10.46 -13.74
CA ARG A 187 10.93 11.12 -14.50
C ARG A 187 10.49 10.37 -15.75
N LEU A 188 10.66 9.05 -15.76
CA LEU A 188 10.20 8.21 -16.87
C LEU A 188 8.66 8.14 -16.88
N PRO A 189 8.01 8.06 -18.04
CA PRO A 189 6.57 7.94 -18.13
C PRO A 189 6.09 6.60 -17.59
N PHE A 190 4.86 6.57 -17.09
CA PHE A 190 4.25 5.35 -16.52
C PHE A 190 4.10 4.21 -17.55
N SER A 191 3.94 4.56 -18.84
CA SER A 191 3.92 3.59 -19.95
C SER A 191 5.17 2.73 -20.01
N ASP A 192 6.33 3.32 -19.75
CA ASP A 192 7.61 2.62 -19.80
C ASP A 192 7.75 1.64 -18.64
N CYS A 193 7.20 2.02 -17.47
CA CYS A 193 7.13 1.12 -16.32
C CYS A 193 6.25 -0.11 -16.62
N LEU A 194 5.10 0.08 -17.28
CA LEU A 194 4.24 -1.02 -17.70
C LEU A 194 4.92 -1.93 -18.73
N LEU A 195 5.59 -1.33 -19.70
CA LEU A 195 6.32 -2.08 -20.73
C LEU A 195 7.43 -2.92 -20.09
N TYR A 196 8.23 -2.33 -19.21
CA TYR A 196 9.32 -3.02 -18.54
C TYR A 196 8.83 -4.19 -17.67
N THR A 197 7.70 -4.04 -16.98
CA THR A 197 7.11 -5.13 -16.17
C THR A 197 6.51 -6.24 -17.03
N SER A 198 6.00 -5.94 -18.24
CA SER A 198 5.49 -6.95 -19.17
C SER A 198 6.63 -7.71 -19.86
N ASP A 199 7.65 -7.04 -20.33
CA ASP A 199 8.83 -7.66 -20.94
C ASP A 199 9.55 -8.60 -19.98
N ALA A 200 9.70 -8.18 -18.72
CA ALA A 200 10.28 -9.04 -17.68
C ALA A 200 9.44 -10.31 -17.41
N ALA A 201 8.14 -10.30 -17.66
CA ALA A 201 7.29 -11.48 -17.56
C ALA A 201 7.50 -12.41 -18.77
N ASP A 202 7.69 -11.87 -19.97
CA ASP A 202 7.94 -12.64 -21.19
C ASP A 202 9.30 -13.34 -21.16
N ASP A 203 10.34 -12.71 -20.63
CA ASP A 203 11.67 -13.29 -20.44
C ASP A 203 11.69 -14.48 -19.46
N LEU A 204 10.68 -14.62 -18.62
CA LEU A 204 10.52 -15.77 -17.71
C LEU A 204 9.89 -16.99 -18.39
N VAL A 205 9.23 -16.80 -19.54
CA VAL A 205 8.50 -17.85 -20.28
C VAL A 205 9.29 -18.37 -21.48
N GLY A 206 10.31 -17.65 -21.96
CA GLY A 206 11.26 -18.05 -23.00
C GLY A 206 12.48 -18.74 -22.43
#